data_06ed313e5da511bbe7458d489efa9243
#
_entry.id   06ed313e5da511bbe7458d489efa9243
#
_cell.length_a   1.000
_cell.length_b   1.000
_cell.length_c   1.000
_cell.angle_alpha   90.00
_cell.angle_beta   90.00
_cell.angle_gamma   90.00
#
_symmetry.space_group_name_H-M   'P 1'
#
loop_
_entity.id
_entity.type
_entity.pdbx_description
1 polymer ?
#
loop_
_entity_poly.entity_id
_entity_poly.type
_entity_poly.pdbx_seq_one_letter_code
_entity_poly.pdbx_strand_id
1 'polypeptide(L)'
;MDEHTQVVVLGTGDAMYEDAFRYYENKYKGNFCAYIAYNENVAHNIYAGCDALLVPSRFEPCGLTQLISMRYGSIPIVRETGGLKDTVQPYNLFDNTGNGFTFDRYESGLLYDAINRAKTLYFENRKYWDEMVVRDMNKDVSWQQSAKQYKDMYVEL
;
A
#
# COMPACT_ATOMS: atom_id res chain seq x y z
N MET A 1 -2.36 -18.40 2.97
CA MET A 1 -2.84 -17.86 1.68
C MET A 1 -4.04 -18.70 1.30
N ASP A 2 -5.08 -18.08 0.82
CA ASP A 2 -6.24 -18.75 0.24
C ASP A 2 -6.16 -18.71 -1.30
N GLU A 3 -7.08 -19.40 -1.96
CA GLU A 3 -7.12 -19.55 -3.41
C GLU A 3 -7.40 -18.24 -4.18
N HIS A 4 -7.90 -17.19 -3.47
CA HIS A 4 -8.23 -15.90 -4.05
C HIS A 4 -7.17 -14.83 -3.82
N THR A 5 -6.01 -15.19 -3.25
CA THR A 5 -4.95 -14.23 -2.92
C THR A 5 -3.67 -14.56 -3.65
N GLN A 6 -3.16 -13.60 -4.41
CA GLN A 6 -1.83 -13.64 -4.99
C GLN A 6 -0.93 -12.63 -4.29
N VAL A 7 0.33 -12.98 -4.08
CA VAL A 7 1.32 -12.11 -3.44
C VAL A 7 2.55 -12.02 -4.33
N VAL A 8 2.97 -10.78 -4.61
CA VAL A 8 4.23 -10.51 -5.31
C VAL A 8 5.12 -9.71 -4.39
N VAL A 9 6.34 -10.17 -4.20
CA VAL A 9 7.38 -9.48 -3.43
C VAL A 9 8.49 -9.06 -4.38
N LEU A 10 8.86 -7.78 -4.36
CA LEU A 10 10.01 -7.24 -5.07
C LEU A 10 10.92 -6.55 -4.05
N GLY A 11 12.16 -6.94 -4.00
CA GLY A 11 13.16 -6.30 -3.14
C GLY A 11 14.32 -7.22 -2.79
N THR A 12 15.28 -6.66 -2.06
CA THR A 12 16.41 -7.38 -1.47
C THR A 12 16.43 -7.12 0.03
N GLY A 13 17.04 -8.01 0.80
CA GLY A 13 17.13 -7.87 2.25
C GLY A 13 18.05 -8.91 2.89
N ASP A 14 17.82 -9.19 4.15
CA ASP A 14 18.56 -10.23 4.85
C ASP A 14 18.30 -11.61 4.23
N ALA A 15 19.35 -12.41 4.07
CA ALA A 15 19.29 -13.73 3.41
C ALA A 15 18.21 -14.65 4.02
N MET A 16 18.01 -14.57 5.33
CA MET A 16 16.97 -15.35 6.01
C MET A 16 15.56 -15.06 5.46
N TYR A 17 15.23 -13.78 5.19
CA TYR A 17 13.93 -13.39 4.64
C TYR A 17 13.84 -13.71 3.15
N GLU A 18 14.92 -13.50 2.39
CA GLU A 18 14.96 -13.88 0.97
C GLU A 18 14.73 -15.38 0.78
N ASP A 19 15.39 -16.20 1.60
CA ASP A 19 15.22 -17.66 1.56
C ASP A 19 13.80 -18.09 1.98
N ALA A 20 13.21 -17.41 2.96
CA ALA A 20 11.82 -17.63 3.34
C ALA A 20 10.86 -17.31 2.18
N PHE A 21 11.08 -16.22 1.44
CA PHE A 21 10.25 -15.87 0.27
C PHE A 21 10.41 -16.89 -0.86
N ARG A 22 11.63 -17.37 -1.16
CA ARG A 22 11.86 -18.46 -2.13
C ARG A 22 11.17 -19.76 -1.71
N TYR A 23 11.19 -20.07 -0.40
CA TYR A 23 10.45 -21.22 0.14
C TYR A 23 8.93 -21.07 -0.10
N TYR A 24 8.35 -19.88 0.18
CA TYR A 24 6.92 -19.65 -0.01
C TYR A 24 6.53 -19.63 -1.50
N GLU A 25 7.37 -19.14 -2.40
CA GLU A 25 7.17 -19.22 -3.84
C GLU A 25 7.07 -20.69 -4.30
N ASN A 26 7.96 -21.55 -3.82
CA ASN A 26 7.89 -22.97 -4.12
C ASN A 26 6.65 -23.65 -3.51
N LYS A 27 6.25 -23.26 -2.31
CA LYS A 27 5.10 -23.82 -1.59
C LYS A 27 3.76 -23.39 -2.20
N TYR A 28 3.66 -22.16 -2.67
CA TYR A 28 2.42 -21.54 -3.19
C TYR A 28 2.56 -21.18 -4.67
N LYS A 29 2.99 -22.16 -5.48
CA LYS A 29 3.20 -21.97 -6.93
C LYS A 29 1.97 -21.36 -7.60
N GLY A 30 2.19 -20.28 -8.35
CA GLY A 30 1.14 -19.53 -9.04
C GLY A 30 0.42 -18.48 -8.19
N ASN A 31 0.54 -18.55 -6.85
CA ASN A 31 -0.07 -17.58 -5.95
C ASN A 31 0.94 -16.73 -5.16
N PHE A 32 2.21 -17.11 -5.16
CA PHE A 32 3.28 -16.33 -4.54
C PHE A 32 4.46 -16.22 -5.51
N CYS A 33 4.95 -15.00 -5.71
CA CYS A 33 6.13 -14.71 -6.53
C CYS A 33 7.14 -13.87 -5.72
N ALA A 34 8.40 -14.31 -5.68
CA ALA A 34 9.49 -13.62 -5.00
C ALA A 34 10.54 -13.15 -6.02
N TYR A 35 10.45 -11.90 -6.43
CA TYR A 35 11.46 -11.28 -7.28
C TYR A 35 12.52 -10.61 -6.42
N ILE A 36 13.59 -11.36 -6.09
CA ILE A 36 14.66 -10.89 -5.20
C ILE A 36 15.68 -10.08 -6.01
N ALA A 37 15.34 -8.83 -6.25
CA ALA A 37 16.18 -7.85 -6.95
C ALA A 37 15.66 -6.43 -6.72
N TYR A 38 16.49 -5.43 -7.03
CA TYR A 38 16.03 -4.05 -7.24
C TYR A 38 15.75 -3.86 -8.73
N ASN A 39 14.50 -3.52 -9.06
CA ASN A 39 14.11 -3.25 -10.45
C ASN A 39 12.91 -2.28 -10.50
N GLU A 40 13.17 -1.06 -10.94
CA GLU A 40 12.17 0.01 -10.98
C GLU A 40 11.05 -0.28 -12.00
N ASN A 41 11.40 -0.85 -13.16
CA ASN A 41 10.40 -1.19 -14.17
C ASN A 41 9.43 -2.27 -13.66
N VAL A 42 9.95 -3.28 -12.96
CA VAL A 42 9.12 -4.31 -12.32
C VAL A 42 8.26 -3.70 -11.20
N ALA A 43 8.80 -2.74 -10.42
CA ALA A 43 8.04 -2.05 -9.40
C ALA A 43 6.81 -1.32 -9.99
N HIS A 44 6.99 -0.59 -11.10
CA HIS A 44 5.88 0.08 -11.78
C HIS A 44 4.84 -0.90 -12.33
N ASN A 45 5.27 -2.05 -12.85
CA ASN A 45 4.34 -3.10 -13.28
C ASN A 45 3.54 -3.68 -12.11
N ILE A 46 4.18 -3.83 -10.94
CA ILE A 46 3.50 -4.28 -9.71
C ILE A 46 2.47 -3.23 -9.27
N TYR A 47 2.84 -1.94 -9.20
CA TYR A 47 1.88 -0.87 -8.87
C TYR A 47 0.67 -0.87 -9.79
N ALA A 48 0.89 -1.09 -11.10
CA ALA A 48 -0.18 -1.09 -12.09
C ALA A 48 -1.05 -2.36 -12.06
N GLY A 49 -0.50 -3.47 -11.60
CA GLY A 49 -1.14 -4.78 -11.67
C GLY A 49 -1.71 -5.31 -10.35
N CYS A 50 -1.41 -4.69 -9.21
CA CYS A 50 -1.93 -5.15 -7.93
C CYS A 50 -3.17 -4.37 -7.49
N ASP A 51 -4.09 -5.04 -6.80
CA ASP A 51 -5.27 -4.40 -6.19
C ASP A 51 -4.89 -3.63 -4.92
N ALA A 52 -3.90 -4.12 -4.16
CA ALA A 52 -3.43 -3.50 -2.94
C ALA A 52 -1.90 -3.60 -2.81
N LEU A 53 -1.29 -2.57 -2.22
CA LEU A 53 0.13 -2.53 -1.92
C LEU A 53 0.37 -2.58 -0.40
N LEU A 54 1.17 -3.55 0.06
CA LEU A 54 1.57 -3.66 1.46
C LEU A 54 2.82 -2.82 1.72
N VAL A 55 2.75 -1.89 2.68
CA VAL A 55 3.89 -1.09 3.16
C VAL A 55 4.01 -1.20 4.68
N PRO A 56 4.39 -2.36 5.23
CA PRO A 56 4.44 -2.62 6.66
C PRO A 56 5.74 -2.12 7.30
N SER A 57 6.21 -0.95 6.93
CA SER A 57 7.50 -0.40 7.33
C SER A 57 7.63 -0.27 8.85
N ARG A 58 8.77 -0.70 9.41
CA ARG A 58 9.12 -0.44 10.81
C ARG A 58 9.42 1.04 11.04
N PHE A 59 10.02 1.67 10.06
CA PHE A 59 10.32 3.10 10.04
C PHE A 59 10.18 3.61 8.60
N GLU A 60 9.48 4.73 8.42
CA GLU A 60 9.25 5.35 7.12
C GLU A 60 9.19 6.88 7.29
N PRO A 61 10.24 7.61 6.96
CA PRO A 61 10.26 9.06 7.20
C PRO A 61 9.27 9.83 6.33
N CYS A 62 9.15 9.47 5.06
CA CYS A 62 8.29 10.16 4.10
C CYS A 62 7.33 9.18 3.40
N GLY A 63 7.88 8.18 2.72
CA GLY A 63 7.13 7.23 1.90
C GLY A 63 6.63 7.84 0.59
N LEU A 64 7.06 7.27 -0.52
CA LEU A 64 6.54 7.58 -1.85
C LEU A 64 5.73 6.42 -2.42
N THR A 65 6.02 5.21 -1.99
CA THR A 65 5.43 3.98 -2.54
C THR A 65 3.91 3.96 -2.42
N GLN A 66 3.35 4.42 -1.29
CA GLN A 66 1.89 4.53 -1.11
C GLN A 66 1.27 5.60 -2.00
N LEU A 67 1.96 6.72 -2.26
CA LEU A 67 1.45 7.76 -3.15
C LEU A 67 1.48 7.30 -4.61
N ILE A 68 2.55 6.60 -4.99
CA ILE A 68 2.67 6.00 -6.32
C ILE A 68 1.58 4.93 -6.49
N SER A 69 1.40 4.03 -5.53
CA SER A 69 0.37 2.99 -5.61
C SER A 69 -1.03 3.56 -5.78
N MET A 70 -1.40 4.56 -4.99
CA MET A 70 -2.68 5.28 -5.12
C MET A 70 -2.86 5.85 -6.54
N ARG A 71 -1.82 6.45 -7.12
CA ARG A 71 -1.88 7.00 -8.48
C ARG A 71 -2.09 5.93 -9.54
N TYR A 72 -1.61 4.70 -9.31
CA TYR A 72 -1.84 3.54 -10.17
C TYR A 72 -3.17 2.81 -9.89
N GLY A 73 -3.92 3.22 -8.86
CA GLY A 73 -5.18 2.59 -8.47
C GLY A 73 -5.02 1.41 -7.51
N SER A 74 -3.83 1.20 -6.98
CA SER A 74 -3.55 0.17 -6.00
C SER A 74 -3.70 0.72 -4.58
N ILE A 75 -4.59 0.12 -3.77
CA ILE A 75 -4.94 0.62 -2.44
C ILE A 75 -3.82 0.31 -1.44
N PRO A 76 -3.30 1.30 -0.69
CA PRO A 76 -2.25 1.07 0.29
C PRO A 76 -2.77 0.42 1.57
N ILE A 77 -2.01 -0.59 2.06
CA ILE A 77 -2.18 -1.19 3.38
C ILE A 77 -0.89 -0.92 4.13
N VAL A 78 -0.91 -0.02 5.12
CA VAL A 78 0.31 0.54 5.69
C VAL A 78 0.33 0.48 7.21
N ARG A 79 1.54 0.45 7.79
CA ARG A 79 1.70 0.75 9.21
C ARG A 79 1.70 2.27 9.44
N GLU A 80 1.02 2.73 10.49
CA GLU A 80 0.96 4.15 10.88
C GLU A 80 2.29 4.63 11.44
N THR A 81 3.21 5.03 10.53
CA THR A 81 4.52 5.58 10.90
C THR A 81 4.95 6.63 9.89
N GLY A 82 5.51 7.76 10.36
CA GLY A 82 6.01 8.85 9.53
C GLY A 82 5.02 9.25 8.44
N GLY A 83 5.50 9.48 7.25
CA GLY A 83 4.69 9.92 6.11
C GLY A 83 3.58 8.95 5.69
N LEU A 84 3.65 7.67 6.05
CA LEU A 84 2.54 6.74 5.81
C LEU A 84 1.30 7.14 6.63
N LYS A 85 1.50 7.50 7.91
CA LYS A 85 0.42 7.97 8.78
C LYS A 85 -0.17 9.29 8.31
N ASP A 86 0.66 10.18 7.74
CA ASP A 86 0.22 11.50 7.30
C ASP A 86 -0.58 11.43 5.98
N THR A 87 -0.28 10.45 5.14
CA THR A 87 -0.81 10.38 3.77
C THR A 87 -1.92 9.36 3.58
N VAL A 88 -1.96 8.29 4.41
CA VAL A 88 -2.96 7.22 4.34
C VAL A 88 -3.93 7.34 5.51
N GLN A 89 -5.17 7.68 5.19
CA GLN A 89 -6.26 7.75 6.16
C GLN A 89 -7.00 6.41 6.18
N PRO A 90 -7.26 5.83 7.37
CA PRO A 90 -7.94 4.55 7.48
C PRO A 90 -9.33 4.61 6.84
N TYR A 91 -9.65 3.58 6.05
CA TYR A 91 -10.96 3.46 5.44
C TYR A 91 -12.05 3.30 6.50
N ASN A 92 -13.11 4.09 6.38
CA ASN A 92 -14.30 4.04 7.21
C ASN A 92 -15.50 3.52 6.40
N LEU A 93 -16.00 2.35 6.77
CA LEU A 93 -17.12 1.69 6.09
C LEU A 93 -18.45 2.45 6.23
N PHE A 94 -18.65 3.21 7.32
CA PHE A 94 -19.92 3.86 7.61
C PHE A 94 -20.23 5.04 6.69
N ASP A 95 -19.20 5.80 6.34
CA ASP A 95 -19.31 7.00 5.50
C ASP A 95 -18.55 6.89 4.16
N ASN A 96 -17.94 5.73 3.90
CA ASN A 96 -17.15 5.45 2.71
C ASN A 96 -16.02 6.48 2.49
N THR A 97 -15.34 6.88 3.57
CA THR A 97 -14.20 7.79 3.54
C THR A 97 -12.88 7.05 3.79
N GLY A 98 -11.76 7.77 3.67
CA GLY A 98 -10.43 7.19 3.77
C GLY A 98 -9.86 6.78 2.41
N ASN A 99 -8.59 6.38 2.39
CA ASN A 99 -7.84 6.08 1.17
C ASN A 99 -6.87 4.90 1.33
N GLY A 100 -7.14 4.01 2.29
CA GLY A 100 -6.34 2.81 2.52
C GLY A 100 -6.67 2.11 3.82
N PHE A 101 -5.88 1.10 4.16
CA PHE A 101 -6.04 0.33 5.40
C PHE A 101 -4.79 0.51 6.25
N THR A 102 -4.99 0.75 7.55
CA THR A 102 -3.88 1.06 8.45
C THR A 102 -3.85 0.13 9.65
N PHE A 103 -2.69 -0.01 10.26
CA PHE A 103 -2.48 -0.65 11.55
C PHE A 103 -1.38 0.09 12.33
N ASP A 104 -1.47 0.13 13.66
CA ASP A 104 -0.65 1.01 14.51
C ASP A 104 0.68 0.38 14.96
N ARG A 105 0.66 -0.88 15.42
CA ARG A 105 1.82 -1.55 16.01
C ARG A 105 2.50 -2.49 15.03
N TYR A 106 3.83 -2.62 15.14
CA TYR A 106 4.63 -3.51 14.29
C TYR A 106 4.43 -4.99 14.71
N GLU A 107 3.23 -5.50 14.46
CA GLU A 107 2.78 -6.84 14.81
C GLU A 107 2.13 -7.52 13.61
N SER A 108 2.49 -8.78 13.35
CA SER A 108 1.98 -9.53 12.20
C SER A 108 0.46 -9.76 12.24
N GLY A 109 -0.11 -9.91 13.45
CA GLY A 109 -1.55 -10.07 13.63
C GLY A 109 -2.34 -8.84 13.18
N LEU A 110 -1.84 -7.63 13.45
CA LEU A 110 -2.48 -6.39 13.03
C LEU A 110 -2.35 -6.12 11.52
N LEU A 111 -1.19 -6.49 10.93
CA LEU A 111 -1.05 -6.48 9.47
C LEU A 111 -2.06 -7.44 8.82
N TYR A 112 -2.19 -8.65 9.37
CA TYR A 112 -3.14 -9.65 8.87
C TYR A 112 -4.59 -9.16 8.97
N ASP A 113 -4.96 -8.49 10.08
CA ASP A 113 -6.26 -7.86 10.24
C ASP A 113 -6.51 -6.78 9.17
N ALA A 114 -5.53 -5.90 8.93
CA ALA A 114 -5.64 -4.86 7.90
C ALA A 114 -5.82 -5.46 6.49
N ILE A 115 -5.11 -6.55 6.17
CA ILE A 115 -5.29 -7.30 4.93
C ILE A 115 -6.71 -7.88 4.84
N ASN A 116 -7.22 -8.47 5.92
CA ASN A 116 -8.56 -9.06 5.93
C ASN A 116 -9.66 -7.99 5.76
N ARG A 117 -9.52 -6.83 6.39
CA ARG A 117 -10.45 -5.70 6.17
C ARG A 117 -10.46 -5.24 4.72
N ALA A 118 -9.29 -5.15 4.09
CA ALA A 118 -9.16 -4.83 2.68
C ALA A 118 -9.83 -5.89 1.79
N LYS A 119 -9.59 -7.17 2.06
CA LYS A 119 -10.22 -8.28 1.33
C LYS A 119 -11.73 -8.29 1.50
N THR A 120 -12.24 -8.07 2.70
CA THR A 120 -13.68 -7.98 2.95
C THR A 120 -14.31 -6.89 2.11
N LEU A 121 -13.73 -5.68 2.08
CA LEU A 121 -14.24 -4.61 1.24
C LEU A 121 -14.18 -4.98 -0.26
N TYR A 122 -13.06 -5.55 -0.71
CA TYR A 122 -12.86 -5.93 -2.12
C TYR A 122 -13.89 -6.95 -2.61
N PHE A 123 -14.18 -7.99 -1.82
CA PHE A 123 -15.05 -9.07 -2.24
C PHE A 123 -16.54 -8.83 -1.92
N GLU A 124 -16.84 -8.15 -0.82
CA GLU A 124 -18.22 -7.99 -0.36
C GLU A 124 -18.83 -6.65 -0.75
N ASN A 125 -18.00 -5.62 -1.00
CA ASN A 125 -18.45 -4.26 -1.32
C ASN A 125 -17.62 -3.65 -2.44
N ARG A 126 -17.55 -4.33 -3.57
CA ARG A 126 -16.72 -3.93 -4.74
C ARG A 126 -16.99 -2.50 -5.18
N LYS A 127 -18.20 -2.02 -5.12
CA LYS A 127 -18.55 -0.64 -5.44
C LYS A 127 -17.76 0.37 -4.59
N TYR A 128 -17.67 0.16 -3.29
CA TYR A 128 -16.95 1.05 -2.38
C TYR A 128 -15.43 0.96 -2.57
N TRP A 129 -14.95 -0.24 -2.91
CA TRP A 129 -13.54 -0.40 -3.31
C TRP A 129 -13.22 0.43 -4.55
N ASP A 130 -14.02 0.32 -5.60
CA ASP A 130 -13.82 1.04 -6.87
C ASP A 130 -13.95 2.57 -6.68
N GLU A 131 -14.87 3.03 -5.83
CA GLU A 131 -14.99 4.45 -5.47
C GLU A 131 -13.74 4.95 -4.71
N MET A 132 -13.15 4.15 -3.84
CA MET A 132 -11.89 4.48 -3.16
C MET A 132 -10.74 4.55 -4.17
N VAL A 133 -10.62 3.58 -5.07
CA VAL A 133 -9.63 3.60 -6.17
C VAL A 133 -9.70 4.89 -6.98
N VAL A 134 -10.90 5.27 -7.44
CA VAL A 134 -11.09 6.50 -8.22
C VAL A 134 -10.71 7.75 -7.41
N ARG A 135 -11.07 7.79 -6.14
CA ARG A 135 -10.72 8.89 -5.23
C ARG A 135 -9.21 9.04 -5.06
N ASP A 136 -8.51 7.92 -4.89
CA ASP A 136 -7.06 7.88 -4.71
C ASP A 136 -6.30 8.27 -5.98
N MET A 137 -6.73 7.77 -7.13
CA MET A 137 -6.13 8.14 -8.43
C MET A 137 -6.26 9.62 -8.74
N ASN A 138 -7.31 10.28 -8.25
CA ASN A 138 -7.56 11.71 -8.45
C ASN A 138 -6.97 12.61 -7.37
N LYS A 139 -6.39 12.04 -6.30
CA LYS A 139 -5.74 12.83 -5.25
C LYS A 139 -4.54 13.59 -5.81
N ASP A 140 -4.56 14.92 -5.68
CA ASP A 140 -3.43 15.75 -6.08
C ASP A 140 -2.32 15.71 -5.01
N VAL A 141 -1.23 15.03 -5.35
CA VAL A 141 0.00 14.94 -4.55
C VAL A 141 1.18 15.58 -5.28
N SER A 142 0.91 16.48 -6.21
CA SER A 142 1.93 17.14 -7.05
C SER A 142 2.78 18.14 -6.26
N TRP A 143 3.94 18.46 -6.82
CA TRP A 143 4.79 19.53 -6.32
C TRP A 143 4.11 20.91 -6.35
N GLN A 144 3.19 21.14 -7.28
CA GLN A 144 2.41 22.37 -7.37
C GLN A 144 1.57 22.60 -6.10
N GLN A 145 0.94 21.53 -5.59
CA GLN A 145 0.17 21.59 -4.35
C GLN A 145 1.06 21.91 -3.14
N SER A 146 2.20 21.22 -3.03
CA SER A 146 3.17 21.50 -1.96
C SER A 146 3.74 22.91 -2.04
N ALA A 147 4.13 23.36 -3.24
CA ALA A 147 4.65 24.71 -3.46
C ALA A 147 3.63 25.80 -3.09
N LYS A 148 2.33 25.56 -3.37
CA LYS A 148 1.28 26.47 -2.95
C LYS A 148 1.19 26.57 -1.43
N GLN A 149 1.20 25.45 -0.72
CA GLN A 149 1.17 25.44 0.76
C GLN A 149 2.36 26.19 1.36
N TYR A 150 3.58 26.01 0.82
CA TYR A 150 4.75 26.77 1.25
C TYR A 150 4.60 28.27 0.99
N LYS A 151 4.09 28.63 -0.18
CA LYS A 151 3.85 30.05 -0.51
C LYS A 151 2.82 30.67 0.45
N ASP A 152 1.70 29.99 0.69
CA ASP A 152 0.64 30.49 1.59
C ASP A 152 1.20 30.68 3.02
N MET A 153 2.00 29.73 3.52
CA MET A 153 2.69 29.84 4.81
C MET A 153 3.61 31.07 4.90
N TYR A 154 4.35 31.42 3.83
CA TYR A 154 5.21 32.60 3.81
C TYR A 154 4.44 33.92 3.69
N VAL A 155 3.23 33.90 3.19
CA VAL A 155 2.37 35.12 3.12
C VAL A 155 1.68 35.41 4.46
N GLU A 156 1.46 34.38 5.29
CA GLU A 156 0.85 34.49 6.61
C GLU A 156 1.85 34.88 7.70
N LEU A 157 3.17 34.92 7.43
CA LEU A 157 4.24 35.39 8.33
C LEU A 157 4.48 36.89 8.20
#